data_dff79d7c8d624b0f425526e238cc4d2a
#
_entry.id   dff79d7c8d624b0f425526e238cc4d2a
#
_cell.length_a   1.000
_cell.length_b   1.000
_cell.length_c   1.000
_cell.angle_alpha   90.00
_cell.angle_beta   90.00
_cell.angle_gamma   90.00
#
_symmetry.space_group_name_H-M   'P 1'
#
loop_
_entity.id
_entity.type
_entity.pdbx_description
1 polymer ?
#
loop_
_entity_poly.entity_id
_entity_poly.type
_entity_poly.pdbx_seq_one_letter_code
_entity_poly.pdbx_strand_id
1 'polypeptide(L)'
;MACVAAGLLLAGAATEPSATAAKKKNKGSVKKEAFGKTKDGKAVEAYTLVNKNGFKARIITYGAMLTEMHVPDKDGILGDVVLGHDNLESYLDGHPYFGVTTGRVANRIAKGKFILDGKEYTLAINNDPNHLHGGTEGIDKKVWSARVSRSKAGPAVAFSYTSPDGEEGYPGSLKMKVTYTLTNDDELR
;
A
#
# COMPACT_ATOMS: atom_id res chain seq x y z
N MET A 1 58.89 -67.85 5.42
CA MET A 1 57.93 -67.76 4.28
C MET A 1 56.64 -67.20 4.81
N ALA A 2 56.35 -65.95 4.56
CA ALA A 2 55.13 -65.27 4.99
C ALA A 2 54.46 -64.72 3.75
N CYS A 3 53.29 -65.24 3.42
CA CYS A 3 52.42 -64.70 2.38
C CYS A 3 51.65 -63.51 2.89
N VAL A 4 51.78 -62.34 2.21
CA VAL A 4 51.02 -61.15 2.46
C VAL A 4 49.86 -61.16 1.44
N ALA A 5 48.64 -61.21 1.94
CA ALA A 5 47.43 -61.06 1.13
C ALA A 5 47.03 -59.57 1.09
N ALA A 6 47.05 -59.00 -0.13
CA ALA A 6 46.59 -57.63 -0.38
C ALA A 6 45.05 -57.63 -0.51
N GLY A 7 44.36 -56.96 0.42
CA GLY A 7 42.91 -56.71 0.33
C GLY A 7 42.62 -55.44 -0.45
N LEU A 8 41.87 -55.57 -1.53
CA LEU A 8 41.39 -54.46 -2.38
C LEU A 8 40.11 -53.90 -1.74
N LEU A 9 40.18 -52.67 -1.23
CA LEU A 9 38.97 -51.91 -0.77
C LEU A 9 38.37 -51.22 -1.99
N LEU A 10 37.18 -51.67 -2.38
CA LEU A 10 36.31 -50.89 -3.32
C LEU A 10 35.60 -49.80 -2.54
N ALA A 11 35.94 -48.54 -2.78
CA ALA A 11 35.20 -47.39 -2.31
C ALA A 11 33.96 -47.19 -3.19
N GLY A 12 32.80 -47.54 -2.65
CA GLY A 12 31.51 -47.23 -3.28
C GLY A 12 31.21 -45.74 -3.14
N ALA A 13 31.18 -45.03 -4.25
CA ALA A 13 30.71 -43.64 -4.29
C ALA A 13 29.18 -43.60 -4.07
N ALA A 14 28.76 -43.13 -2.89
CA ALA A 14 27.37 -42.85 -2.63
C ALA A 14 27.00 -41.57 -3.39
N THR A 15 26.19 -41.69 -4.43
CA THR A 15 25.52 -40.53 -5.08
C THR A 15 24.41 -40.04 -4.20
N GLU A 16 24.61 -38.88 -3.59
CA GLU A 16 23.53 -38.18 -2.89
C GLU A 16 22.42 -37.76 -3.88
N PRO A 17 21.15 -37.98 -3.56
CA PRO A 17 20.06 -37.48 -4.40
C PRO A 17 19.97 -35.96 -4.27
N SER A 18 20.27 -35.24 -5.35
CA SER A 18 20.01 -33.82 -5.47
C SER A 18 18.51 -33.57 -5.33
N ALA A 19 18.08 -33.17 -4.15
CA ALA A 19 16.70 -32.76 -3.89
C ALA A 19 16.47 -31.38 -4.54
N THR A 20 16.06 -31.41 -5.80
CA THR A 20 15.50 -30.24 -6.47
C THR A 20 14.13 -29.95 -5.85
N ALA A 21 14.12 -29.17 -4.77
CA ALA A 21 12.87 -28.69 -4.19
C ALA A 21 12.13 -27.84 -5.25
N ALA A 22 11.04 -28.39 -5.76
CA ALA A 22 10.16 -27.67 -6.68
C ALA A 22 9.68 -26.39 -5.97
N LYS A 23 10.17 -25.21 -6.38
CA LYS A 23 9.70 -23.91 -5.91
C LYS A 23 8.20 -23.86 -6.16
N LYS A 24 7.38 -23.93 -5.09
CA LYS A 24 5.94 -23.68 -5.18
C LYS A 24 5.76 -22.34 -5.90
N LYS A 25 5.08 -22.33 -7.04
CA LYS A 25 4.73 -21.10 -7.75
C LYS A 25 3.92 -20.21 -6.81
N ASN A 26 4.54 -19.16 -6.29
CA ASN A 26 3.86 -18.15 -5.49
C ASN A 26 2.88 -17.42 -6.41
N LYS A 27 1.58 -17.45 -6.08
CA LYS A 27 0.53 -16.84 -6.91
C LYS A 27 0.28 -15.36 -6.55
N GLY A 28 1.08 -14.83 -5.62
CA GLY A 28 0.79 -13.56 -4.98
C GLY A 28 -0.39 -13.68 -3.99
N SER A 29 -0.47 -12.76 -3.06
CA SER A 29 -1.50 -12.79 -2.01
C SER A 29 -1.91 -11.39 -1.57
N VAL A 30 -3.09 -11.30 -0.95
CA VAL A 30 -3.53 -10.11 -0.20
C VAL A 30 -3.87 -10.57 1.20
N LYS A 31 -3.19 -10.01 2.21
CA LYS A 31 -3.50 -10.19 3.62
C LYS A 31 -4.25 -8.95 4.12
N LYS A 32 -5.34 -9.16 4.83
CA LYS A 32 -6.09 -8.11 5.53
C LYS A 32 -5.87 -8.28 7.04
N GLU A 33 -5.67 -7.17 7.75
CA GLU A 33 -5.54 -7.16 9.20
C GLU A 33 -6.09 -5.87 9.79
N ALA A 34 -6.39 -5.86 11.09
CA ALA A 34 -6.74 -4.64 11.82
C ALA A 34 -5.50 -3.76 11.94
N PHE A 35 -5.67 -2.44 11.74
CA PHE A 35 -4.59 -1.45 11.92
C PHE A 35 -4.85 -0.48 13.08
N GLY A 36 -6.09 -0.36 13.54
CA GLY A 36 -6.50 0.46 14.66
C GLY A 36 -7.91 0.98 14.53
N LYS A 37 -8.23 2.02 15.29
CA LYS A 37 -9.50 2.75 15.23
C LYS A 37 -9.25 4.25 15.27
N THR A 38 -10.00 5.00 14.50
CA THR A 38 -10.02 6.47 14.58
C THR A 38 -10.57 6.96 15.91
N LYS A 39 -10.39 8.25 16.22
CA LYS A 39 -10.90 8.88 17.46
C LYS A 39 -12.44 8.78 17.58
N ASP A 40 -13.16 8.72 16.47
CA ASP A 40 -14.62 8.48 16.39
C ASP A 40 -15.01 6.98 16.32
N GLY A 41 -14.04 6.08 16.56
CA GLY A 41 -14.27 4.65 16.71
C GLY A 41 -14.37 3.85 15.41
N LYS A 42 -14.17 4.45 14.24
CA LYS A 42 -14.17 3.75 12.96
C LYS A 42 -12.96 2.83 12.84
N ALA A 43 -13.19 1.57 12.47
CA ALA A 43 -12.12 0.61 12.27
C ALA A 43 -11.29 0.97 11.04
N VAL A 44 -9.97 0.95 11.19
CA VAL A 44 -8.99 1.09 10.11
C VAL A 44 -8.34 -0.27 9.88
N GLU A 45 -8.26 -0.67 8.62
CA GLU A 45 -7.72 -1.95 8.17
C GLU A 45 -6.49 -1.73 7.31
N ALA A 46 -5.54 -2.65 7.38
CA ALA A 46 -4.39 -2.71 6.49
C ALA A 46 -4.52 -3.87 5.51
N TYR A 47 -4.11 -3.63 4.29
CA TYR A 47 -4.07 -4.61 3.20
C TYR A 47 -2.63 -4.73 2.70
N THR A 48 -2.01 -5.90 2.93
CA THR A 48 -0.67 -6.20 2.44
C THR A 48 -0.77 -7.04 1.17
N LEU A 49 -0.32 -6.48 0.07
CA LEU A 49 -0.18 -7.17 -1.22
C LEU A 49 1.23 -7.76 -1.29
N VAL A 50 1.34 -9.02 -1.72
CA VAL A 50 2.63 -9.67 -2.01
C VAL A 50 2.55 -10.27 -3.39
N ASN A 51 3.44 -9.89 -4.32
CA ASN A 51 3.46 -10.45 -5.66
C ASN A 51 4.20 -11.81 -5.73
N LYS A 52 4.27 -12.42 -6.91
CA LYS A 52 4.94 -13.72 -7.10
C LYS A 52 6.44 -13.68 -6.79
N ASN A 53 7.07 -12.52 -6.88
CA ASN A 53 8.50 -12.32 -6.69
C ASN A 53 8.86 -11.90 -5.25
N GLY A 54 7.84 -11.70 -4.37
CA GLY A 54 8.05 -11.38 -2.96
C GLY A 54 8.05 -9.90 -2.63
N PHE A 55 7.89 -8.99 -3.62
CA PHE A 55 7.67 -7.57 -3.36
C PHE A 55 6.41 -7.38 -2.51
N LYS A 56 6.42 -6.40 -1.62
CA LYS A 56 5.31 -6.10 -0.72
C LYS A 56 4.88 -4.65 -0.82
N ALA A 57 3.55 -4.41 -0.83
CA ALA A 57 2.98 -3.09 -0.64
C ALA A 57 1.89 -3.18 0.44
N ARG A 58 1.88 -2.24 1.41
CA ARG A 58 0.88 -2.16 2.46
C ARG A 58 0.09 -0.88 2.35
N ILE A 59 -1.23 -1.00 2.28
CA ILE A 59 -2.15 0.12 2.13
C ILE A 59 -3.19 0.04 3.25
N ILE A 60 -3.49 1.17 3.88
CA ILE A 60 -4.50 1.27 4.94
C ILE A 60 -5.78 1.94 4.44
N THR A 61 -6.91 1.67 5.10
CA THR A 61 -8.20 2.27 4.73
C THR A 61 -8.31 3.74 5.13
N TYR A 62 -7.48 4.25 6.04
CA TYR A 62 -7.40 5.67 6.35
C TYR A 62 -6.65 6.39 5.23
N GLY A 63 -7.33 7.30 4.52
CA GLY A 63 -6.77 8.04 3.39
C GLY A 63 -6.44 7.20 2.14
N ALA A 64 -6.84 5.92 2.09
CA ALA A 64 -6.38 4.95 1.07
C ALA A 64 -4.85 5.02 0.90
N MET A 65 -4.13 5.01 2.01
CA MET A 65 -2.74 5.43 2.16
C MET A 65 -1.77 4.26 1.97
N LEU A 66 -0.78 4.43 1.09
CA LEU A 66 0.36 3.51 0.99
C LEU A 66 1.30 3.78 2.17
N THR A 67 1.47 2.79 3.05
CA THR A 67 2.28 2.92 4.28
C THR A 67 3.62 2.22 4.20
N GLU A 68 3.75 1.19 3.34
CA GLU A 68 4.99 0.44 3.15
C GLU A 68 5.11 -0.02 1.69
N MET A 69 6.34 -0.02 1.17
CA MET A 69 6.72 -0.66 -0.09
C MET A 69 8.07 -1.33 0.08
N HIS A 70 8.07 -2.66 0.22
CA HIS A 70 9.29 -3.43 0.39
C HIS A 70 9.79 -3.94 -0.96
N VAL A 71 11.02 -3.57 -1.29
CA VAL A 71 11.72 -3.98 -2.50
C VAL A 71 13.07 -4.62 -2.13
N PRO A 72 13.58 -5.60 -2.89
CA PRO A 72 14.87 -6.19 -2.61
C PRO A 72 16.00 -5.21 -2.99
N ASP A 73 17.03 -5.20 -2.18
CA ASP A 73 18.33 -4.59 -2.53
C ASP A 73 19.15 -5.50 -3.46
N LYS A 74 20.40 -5.13 -3.72
CA LYS A 74 21.32 -5.90 -4.57
C LYS A 74 21.64 -7.31 -4.04
N ASP A 75 21.43 -7.55 -2.73
CA ASP A 75 21.67 -8.83 -2.06
C ASP A 75 20.37 -9.62 -1.86
N GLY A 76 19.23 -9.09 -2.36
CA GLY A 76 17.91 -9.69 -2.26
C GLY A 76 17.22 -9.45 -0.91
N ILE A 77 17.75 -8.56 -0.07
CA ILE A 77 17.17 -8.23 1.24
C ILE A 77 16.08 -7.17 1.03
N LEU A 78 14.87 -7.45 1.53
CA LEU A 78 13.75 -6.51 1.42
C LEU A 78 13.93 -5.32 2.37
N GLY A 79 13.89 -4.10 1.80
CA GLY A 79 13.85 -2.84 2.54
C GLY A 79 12.60 -2.05 2.21
N ASP A 80 12.02 -1.35 3.20
CA ASP A 80 10.94 -0.41 2.97
C ASP A 80 11.49 0.89 2.38
N VAL A 81 10.93 1.33 1.25
CA VAL A 81 11.37 2.53 0.53
C VAL A 81 10.35 3.66 0.57
N VAL A 82 9.30 3.51 1.38
CA VAL A 82 8.23 4.50 1.56
C VAL A 82 8.34 5.13 2.94
N LEU A 83 8.21 6.46 3.00
CA LEU A 83 8.09 7.15 4.28
C LEU A 83 6.68 6.92 4.86
N GLY A 84 6.62 6.57 6.13
CA GLY A 84 5.37 6.27 6.83
C GLY A 84 5.55 6.16 8.34
N HIS A 85 4.48 5.72 9.01
CA HIS A 85 4.45 5.45 10.44
C HIS A 85 4.01 4.01 10.70
N ASP A 86 4.48 3.41 11.79
CA ASP A 86 4.22 2.01 12.13
C ASP A 86 2.82 1.78 12.71
N ASN A 87 2.16 2.84 13.18
CA ASN A 87 0.87 2.76 13.87
C ASN A 87 -0.10 3.85 13.41
N LEU A 88 -1.40 3.63 13.66
CA LEU A 88 -2.45 4.55 13.24
C LEU A 88 -2.42 5.88 14.02
N GLU A 89 -2.06 5.85 15.30
CA GLU A 89 -2.04 7.02 16.18
C GLU A 89 -1.19 8.13 15.60
N SER A 90 -0.01 7.80 15.10
CA SER A 90 0.90 8.75 14.47
C SER A 90 0.32 9.39 13.20
N TYR A 91 -0.52 8.66 12.44
CA TYR A 91 -1.25 9.23 11.30
C TYR A 91 -2.40 10.13 11.74
N LEU A 92 -3.08 9.80 12.86
CA LEU A 92 -4.19 10.58 13.40
C LEU A 92 -3.73 11.88 14.07
N ASP A 93 -2.52 11.92 14.62
CA ASP A 93 -1.92 13.11 15.23
C ASP A 93 -1.41 14.13 14.20
N GLY A 94 -1.40 13.75 12.94
CA GLY A 94 -1.02 14.55 11.80
C GLY A 94 0.06 13.87 10.97
N HIS A 95 -0.10 13.92 9.66
CA HIS A 95 0.86 13.34 8.72
C HIS A 95 1.25 14.36 7.65
N PRO A 96 2.48 14.31 7.14
CA PRO A 96 2.96 15.23 6.10
C PRO A 96 2.56 14.76 4.69
N TYR A 97 1.38 14.17 4.54
CA TYR A 97 0.82 13.64 3.30
C TYR A 97 1.61 12.47 2.67
N PHE A 98 2.35 11.70 3.47
CA PHE A 98 3.06 10.52 2.97
C PHE A 98 2.08 9.45 2.46
N GLY A 99 2.24 9.04 1.20
CA GLY A 99 1.51 7.94 0.58
C GLY A 99 -0.02 8.08 0.50
N VAL A 100 -0.58 9.24 0.85
CA VAL A 100 -2.05 9.46 0.91
C VAL A 100 -2.68 9.65 -0.46
N THR A 101 -3.99 9.39 -0.54
CA THR A 101 -4.83 9.89 -1.62
C THR A 101 -5.33 11.28 -1.24
N THR A 102 -4.79 12.33 -1.85
CA THR A 102 -5.20 13.71 -1.60
C THR A 102 -6.38 14.13 -2.49
N GLY A 103 -7.25 14.96 -1.98
CA GLY A 103 -8.38 15.50 -2.72
C GLY A 103 -9.40 16.24 -1.83
N ARG A 104 -10.44 16.89 -2.46
CA ARG A 104 -10.78 16.69 -3.90
C ARG A 104 -9.74 17.25 -4.87
N VAL A 105 -9.08 18.36 -4.54
CA VAL A 105 -8.03 18.98 -5.36
C VAL A 105 -6.70 18.84 -4.64
N ALA A 106 -5.71 18.26 -5.30
CA ALA A 106 -4.35 18.18 -4.79
C ALA A 106 -3.64 19.53 -4.97
N ASN A 107 -2.64 19.81 -4.10
CA ASN A 107 -1.92 21.07 -4.04
C ASN A 107 -2.87 22.24 -3.66
N ARG A 108 -2.68 23.45 -4.19
CA ARG A 108 -3.30 24.67 -3.67
C ARG A 108 -4.36 25.25 -4.57
N ILE A 109 -5.43 25.74 -3.91
CA ILE A 109 -6.39 26.67 -4.53
C ILE A 109 -6.12 28.05 -3.90
N ALA A 110 -5.73 28.99 -4.71
CA ALA A 110 -5.36 30.34 -4.27
C ALA A 110 -6.52 31.01 -3.50
N LYS A 111 -6.21 31.54 -2.33
CA LYS A 111 -7.18 32.20 -1.42
C LYS A 111 -8.39 31.34 -1.09
N GLY A 112 -8.33 30.01 -1.30
CA GLY A 112 -9.43 29.08 -1.07
C GLY A 112 -10.69 29.39 -1.89
N LYS A 113 -10.56 29.98 -3.09
CA LYS A 113 -11.72 30.38 -3.90
C LYS A 113 -11.59 29.91 -5.33
N PHE A 114 -12.74 29.50 -5.89
CA PHE A 114 -12.85 29.18 -7.33
C PHE A 114 -14.27 29.47 -7.84
N ILE A 115 -14.40 29.61 -9.13
CA ILE A 115 -15.70 29.78 -9.80
C ILE A 115 -15.99 28.50 -10.59
N LEU A 116 -17.20 27.96 -10.41
CA LEU A 116 -17.72 26.84 -11.18
C LEU A 116 -19.13 27.18 -11.64
N ASP A 117 -19.39 27.11 -12.95
CA ASP A 117 -20.69 27.44 -13.56
C ASP A 117 -21.22 28.81 -13.14
N GLY A 118 -20.33 29.81 -13.07
CA GLY A 118 -20.64 31.18 -12.72
C GLY A 118 -20.89 31.45 -11.22
N LYS A 119 -20.81 30.44 -10.36
CA LYS A 119 -20.95 30.56 -8.91
C LYS A 119 -19.60 30.49 -8.22
N GLU A 120 -19.32 31.46 -7.33
CA GLU A 120 -18.12 31.42 -6.46
C GLU A 120 -18.32 30.44 -5.31
N TYR A 121 -17.29 29.63 -5.06
CA TYR A 121 -17.17 28.73 -3.92
C TYR A 121 -15.99 29.15 -3.08
N THR A 122 -16.17 29.12 -1.76
CA THR A 122 -15.15 29.44 -0.77
C THR A 122 -14.85 28.19 0.06
N LEU A 123 -13.58 27.84 0.13
CA LEU A 123 -13.04 26.67 0.84
C LEU A 123 -12.31 27.11 2.11
N ALA A 124 -12.10 26.19 3.03
CA ALA A 124 -11.30 26.43 4.23
C ALA A 124 -9.85 26.83 3.87
N ILE A 125 -9.29 27.80 4.57
CA ILE A 125 -7.89 28.19 4.50
C ILE A 125 -7.12 27.36 5.51
N ASN A 126 -6.48 26.29 5.05
CA ASN A 126 -5.67 25.39 5.88
C ASN A 126 -4.16 25.50 5.60
N ASN A 127 -3.76 26.41 4.71
CA ASN A 127 -2.38 26.76 4.39
C ASN A 127 -2.32 28.22 3.92
N ASP A 128 -2.43 29.15 4.89
CA ASP A 128 -2.57 30.59 4.63
C ASP A 128 -1.62 31.13 3.54
N PRO A 129 -2.13 31.87 2.57
CA PRO A 129 -3.51 32.31 2.37
C PRO A 129 -4.35 31.32 1.51
N ASN A 130 -3.95 30.06 1.35
CA ASN A 130 -4.50 29.12 0.40
C ASN A 130 -5.26 27.97 1.05
N HIS A 131 -6.09 27.30 0.26
CA HIS A 131 -6.58 25.97 0.56
C HIS A 131 -5.59 24.94 0.02
N LEU A 132 -5.27 23.91 0.80
CA LEU A 132 -4.27 22.89 0.49
C LEU A 132 -4.86 21.49 0.58
N HIS A 133 -4.58 20.65 -0.41
CA HIS A 133 -4.79 19.20 -0.41
C HIS A 133 -6.20 18.73 0.00
N GLY A 134 -7.23 19.52 -0.33
CA GLY A 134 -8.62 19.15 -0.07
C GLY A 134 -9.20 19.61 1.26
N GLY A 135 -8.42 20.36 2.05
CA GLY A 135 -8.91 21.05 3.25
C GLY A 135 -8.39 20.50 4.58
N THR A 136 -9.02 20.97 5.65
CA THR A 136 -8.65 20.59 7.02
C THR A 136 -8.96 19.12 7.29
N GLU A 137 -10.10 18.66 6.78
CA GLU A 137 -10.60 17.29 6.89
C GLU A 137 -10.74 16.64 5.50
N GLY A 138 -9.70 16.77 4.68
CA GLY A 138 -9.67 16.21 3.33
C GLY A 138 -9.84 14.68 3.29
N ILE A 139 -9.96 14.14 2.08
CA ILE A 139 -10.20 12.70 1.87
C ILE A 139 -9.05 11.80 2.35
N ASP A 140 -7.87 12.37 2.57
CA ASP A 140 -6.70 11.77 3.20
C ASP A 140 -6.92 11.41 4.69
N LYS A 141 -7.90 12.06 5.35
CA LYS A 141 -8.31 11.83 6.74
C LYS A 141 -9.63 11.05 6.89
N LYS A 142 -10.12 10.49 5.80
CA LYS A 142 -11.36 9.68 5.80
C LYS A 142 -11.03 8.19 5.78
N VAL A 143 -11.91 7.40 6.40
CA VAL A 143 -11.82 5.93 6.30
C VAL A 143 -12.56 5.49 5.04
N TRP A 144 -11.82 4.89 4.11
CA TRP A 144 -12.33 4.38 2.85
C TRP A 144 -12.81 2.94 2.99
N SER A 145 -13.85 2.57 2.27
CA SER A 145 -14.24 1.17 2.11
C SER A 145 -13.23 0.47 1.21
N ALA A 146 -12.81 -0.73 1.58
CA ALA A 146 -11.84 -1.49 0.80
C ALA A 146 -12.38 -2.85 0.36
N ARG A 147 -12.00 -3.29 -0.83
CA ARG A 147 -12.33 -4.60 -1.37
C ARG A 147 -11.12 -5.20 -2.07
N VAL A 148 -10.76 -6.44 -1.69
CA VAL A 148 -9.76 -7.21 -2.43
C VAL A 148 -10.26 -7.39 -3.86
N SER A 149 -9.42 -7.05 -4.82
CA SER A 149 -9.68 -7.16 -6.25
C SER A 149 -8.80 -8.26 -6.85
N ARG A 150 -9.28 -8.88 -7.92
CA ARG A 150 -8.49 -9.84 -8.68
C ARG A 150 -8.04 -9.17 -9.97
N SER A 151 -6.73 -9.12 -10.17
CA SER A 151 -6.12 -8.67 -11.41
C SER A 151 -5.29 -9.80 -12.01
N LYS A 152 -5.28 -9.91 -13.34
CA LYS A 152 -4.36 -10.83 -14.05
C LYS A 152 -2.90 -10.39 -13.88
N ALA A 153 -2.67 -9.09 -13.64
CA ALA A 153 -1.34 -8.53 -13.44
C ALA A 153 -0.72 -8.88 -12.08
N GLY A 154 -1.56 -9.07 -11.02
CA GLY A 154 -1.08 -9.38 -9.68
C GLY A 154 -2.15 -9.12 -8.60
N PRO A 155 -1.79 -9.24 -7.30
CA PRO A 155 -2.68 -8.92 -6.20
C PRO A 155 -3.09 -7.46 -6.23
N ALA A 156 -4.36 -7.18 -5.90
CA ALA A 156 -4.93 -5.85 -5.96
C ALA A 156 -5.96 -5.60 -4.85
N VAL A 157 -6.08 -4.35 -4.44
CA VAL A 157 -7.12 -3.86 -3.53
C VAL A 157 -7.70 -2.56 -4.07
N ALA A 158 -9.03 -2.45 -4.06
CA ALA A 158 -9.75 -1.25 -4.47
C ALA A 158 -10.35 -0.56 -3.25
N PHE A 159 -10.09 0.73 -3.13
CA PHE A 159 -10.63 1.62 -2.11
C PHE A 159 -11.69 2.52 -2.72
N SER A 160 -12.77 2.78 -1.99
CA SER A 160 -13.87 3.63 -2.44
C SER A 160 -14.30 4.57 -1.32
N TYR A 161 -14.52 5.83 -1.68
CA TYR A 161 -15.07 6.85 -0.80
C TYR A 161 -16.06 7.71 -1.57
N THR A 162 -17.13 8.16 -0.91
CA THR A 162 -18.05 9.15 -1.46
C THR A 162 -17.92 10.40 -0.61
N SER A 163 -17.32 11.44 -1.18
CA SER A 163 -17.28 12.76 -0.58
C SER A 163 -18.64 13.41 -0.81
N PRO A 164 -19.41 13.72 0.25
CA PRO A 164 -20.75 14.28 0.13
C PRO A 164 -20.72 15.73 -0.39
N ASP A 165 -21.84 16.21 -0.87
CA ASP A 165 -22.01 17.63 -1.23
C ASP A 165 -21.68 18.52 -0.03
N GLY A 166 -20.90 19.57 -0.26
CA GLY A 166 -20.47 20.52 0.76
C GLY A 166 -19.25 20.08 1.60
N GLU A 167 -18.72 18.87 1.45
CA GLU A 167 -17.52 18.46 2.19
C GLU A 167 -16.36 19.41 1.87
N GLU A 168 -15.73 19.99 2.93
CA GLU A 168 -14.68 21.02 2.83
C GLU A 168 -15.04 22.24 1.95
N GLY A 169 -16.34 22.49 1.72
CA GLY A 169 -16.85 23.57 0.87
C GLY A 169 -16.98 23.23 -0.62
N TYR A 170 -16.63 22.03 -1.03
CA TYR A 170 -16.75 21.61 -2.42
C TYR A 170 -18.19 21.24 -2.79
N PRO A 171 -18.70 21.70 -3.96
CA PRO A 171 -20.05 21.37 -4.39
C PRO A 171 -20.17 19.94 -4.95
N GLY A 172 -21.37 19.41 -4.82
CA GLY A 172 -21.76 18.12 -5.38
C GLY A 172 -21.17 16.91 -4.67
N SER A 173 -21.82 15.77 -4.81
CA SER A 173 -21.34 14.50 -4.28
C SER A 173 -20.36 13.85 -5.26
N LEU A 174 -19.16 13.49 -4.80
CA LEU A 174 -18.12 12.88 -5.62
C LEU A 174 -17.82 11.45 -5.17
N LYS A 175 -18.12 10.48 -6.04
CA LYS A 175 -17.72 9.07 -5.82
C LYS A 175 -16.32 8.85 -6.38
N MET A 176 -15.42 8.35 -5.53
CA MET A 176 -14.04 8.08 -5.88
C MET A 176 -13.70 6.61 -5.70
N LYS A 177 -12.80 6.12 -6.55
CA LYS A 177 -12.23 4.79 -6.43
C LYS A 177 -10.75 4.84 -6.78
N VAL A 178 -9.92 4.29 -5.89
CA VAL A 178 -8.49 4.10 -6.09
C VAL A 178 -8.20 2.60 -6.05
N THR A 179 -7.41 2.10 -6.98
CA THR A 179 -7.04 0.68 -7.00
C THR A 179 -5.52 0.57 -7.00
N TYR A 180 -4.99 -0.11 -6.00
CA TYR A 180 -3.58 -0.48 -5.94
C TYR A 180 -3.43 -1.90 -6.48
N THR A 181 -2.52 -2.08 -7.44
CA THR A 181 -2.16 -3.39 -7.99
C THR A 181 -0.65 -3.55 -7.92
N LEU A 182 -0.19 -4.52 -7.14
CA LEU A 182 1.22 -4.91 -7.15
C LEU A 182 1.39 -5.99 -8.23
N THR A 183 1.96 -5.59 -9.36
CA THR A 183 2.04 -6.47 -10.52
C THR A 183 3.09 -7.58 -10.33
N ASN A 184 2.97 -8.63 -11.12
CA ASN A 184 3.97 -9.69 -11.16
C ASN A 184 5.24 -9.30 -11.94
N ASP A 185 5.28 -8.09 -12.47
CA ASP A 185 6.43 -7.47 -13.12
C ASP A 185 7.07 -6.39 -12.22
N ASP A 186 6.78 -6.48 -10.88
CA ASP A 186 7.36 -5.68 -9.80
C ASP A 186 7.03 -4.18 -9.85
N GLU A 187 5.86 -3.84 -10.40
CA GLU A 187 5.34 -2.47 -10.44
C GLU A 187 4.19 -2.31 -9.44
N LEU A 188 4.12 -1.18 -8.76
CA LEU A 188 2.91 -0.72 -8.06
C LEU A 188 2.16 0.26 -8.99
N ARG A 189 0.94 -0.12 -9.35
CA ARG A 189 0.03 0.68 -10.19
C ARG A 189 -1.18 1.11 -9.41
#